data_061d7bbe6af762fb87cd66db9cbc4950
#
_entry.id   061d7bbe6af762fb87cd66db9cbc4950
#
_cell.length_a   1.000
_cell.length_b   1.000
_cell.length_c   1.000
_cell.angle_alpha   90.00
_cell.angle_beta   90.00
_cell.angle_gamma   90.00
#
_symmetry.space_group_name_H-M   'P 1'
#
loop_
_entity.id
_entity.type
_entity.pdbx_description
1 polymer ?
#
loop_
_entity_poly.entity_id
_entity_poly.type
_entity_poly.pdbx_seq_one_letter_code
_entity_poly.pdbx_strand_id
1 'polypeptide(L)'
;MVLTLGFLGPSGTYTEEACILYDPTAELRPYSTITAVGEAVASGDLVEGVVPIENSLEGSVTFTLDLLISQPNLFIKGEVVVPIVHYLMAKPGTVASEVKVIYSHPQALAQCRQYLEKNYPQADQMASLSTVLAVSDSFASPVPAAAIAPRRASELNEVDVIDISIQDVESNVTRFAVLSLADHAPTGHDKTSMAFTFEVDTPGSLYRALREFGTRDINLYKIESRPTKQYLGQYIFLMDCAGHREESPMKDALAALSQPTSMLRVLGSYPRWYPKS
;
A
#
# COMPACT_ATOMS: atom_id res chain seq x y z
N MET A 1 -12.86 20.97 12.98
CA MET A 1 -11.48 20.53 13.26
C MET A 1 -10.90 20.03 11.96
N VAL A 2 -9.68 20.42 11.65
CA VAL A 2 -8.96 19.86 10.49
C VAL A 2 -8.59 18.41 10.83
N LEU A 3 -8.79 17.47 9.90
CA LEU A 3 -8.41 16.08 10.09
C LEU A 3 -6.87 15.98 10.07
N THR A 4 -6.29 15.28 11.05
CA THR A 4 -4.87 14.92 11.04
C THR A 4 -4.73 13.49 10.55
N LEU A 5 -4.03 13.29 9.43
CA LEU A 5 -3.70 11.99 8.86
C LEU A 5 -2.26 11.59 9.19
N GLY A 6 -2.09 10.46 9.89
CA GLY A 6 -0.77 9.83 10.02
C GLY A 6 -0.43 9.04 8.76
N PHE A 7 0.84 9.00 8.37
CA PHE A 7 1.25 8.23 7.20
C PHE A 7 2.66 7.65 7.33
N LEU A 8 2.94 6.59 6.56
CA LEU A 8 4.30 6.06 6.45
C LEU A 8 5.17 7.07 5.70
N GLY A 9 6.03 7.77 6.45
CA GLY A 9 6.97 8.76 5.93
C GLY A 9 8.21 8.14 5.25
N PRO A 10 9.13 9.02 4.88
CA PRO A 10 9.13 10.46 5.07
C PRO A 10 8.16 11.22 4.14
N SER A 11 8.07 12.54 4.29
CA SER A 11 7.37 13.40 3.32
C SER A 11 8.02 13.29 1.94
N GLY A 12 7.23 13.45 0.86
CA GLY A 12 7.68 13.26 -0.51
C GLY A 12 7.44 11.84 -1.06
N THR A 13 6.84 10.94 -0.28
CA THR A 13 6.55 9.54 -0.67
C THR A 13 5.19 9.38 -1.35
N TYR A 14 4.97 8.24 -2.03
CA TYR A 14 3.65 7.87 -2.55
C TYR A 14 2.58 7.73 -1.45
N THR A 15 2.97 7.45 -0.21
CA THR A 15 2.01 7.43 0.92
C THR A 15 1.51 8.83 1.24
N GLU A 16 2.36 9.85 1.17
CA GLU A 16 1.92 11.25 1.29
C GLU A 16 0.99 11.65 0.13
N GLU A 17 1.30 11.24 -1.10
CA GLU A 17 0.41 11.45 -2.26
C GLU A 17 -0.96 10.81 -2.03
N ALA A 18 -1.00 9.59 -1.47
CA ALA A 18 -2.25 8.92 -1.11
C ALA A 18 -3.06 9.71 -0.07
N CYS A 19 -2.40 10.31 0.94
CA CYS A 19 -3.07 11.19 1.91
C CYS A 19 -3.68 12.42 1.24
N ILE A 20 -2.94 13.09 0.36
CA ILE A 20 -3.41 14.29 -0.37
C ILE A 20 -4.59 13.95 -1.29
N LEU A 21 -4.57 12.77 -1.94
CA LEU A 21 -5.69 12.30 -2.76
C LEU A 21 -6.92 11.93 -1.93
N TYR A 22 -6.72 11.42 -0.72
CA TYR A 22 -7.80 11.06 0.20
C TYR A 22 -8.48 12.32 0.74
N ASP A 23 -7.71 13.19 1.39
CA ASP A 23 -8.17 14.49 1.87
C ASP A 23 -7.08 15.56 1.68
N PRO A 24 -7.23 16.45 0.66
CA PRO A 24 -6.26 17.49 0.39
C PRO A 24 -6.22 18.61 1.45
N THR A 25 -7.17 18.62 2.39
CA THR A 25 -7.25 19.62 3.46
C THR A 25 -6.69 19.12 4.79
N ALA A 26 -6.34 17.84 4.88
CA ALA A 26 -5.82 17.22 6.11
C ALA A 26 -4.43 17.74 6.47
N GLU A 27 -4.17 17.83 7.76
CA GLU A 27 -2.81 17.99 8.29
C GLU A 27 -2.09 16.63 8.24
N LEU A 28 -0.91 16.57 7.60
CA LEU A 28 -0.18 15.33 7.36
C LEU A 28 0.95 15.16 8.38
N ARG A 29 0.99 13.98 9.05
CA ARG A 29 1.98 13.65 10.06
C ARG A 29 2.75 12.38 9.68
N PRO A 30 4.06 12.47 9.34
CA PRO A 30 4.86 11.31 8.98
C PRO A 30 5.24 10.47 10.20
N TYR A 31 5.24 9.15 10.03
CA TYR A 31 5.72 8.15 10.99
C TYR A 31 6.79 7.28 10.34
N SER A 32 7.69 6.72 11.14
CA SER A 32 8.83 5.96 10.65
C SER A 32 8.48 4.54 10.20
N THR A 33 7.37 3.97 10.68
CA THR A 33 6.96 2.59 10.36
C THR A 33 5.44 2.47 10.21
N ILE A 34 4.99 1.47 9.45
CA ILE A 34 3.57 1.09 9.34
C ILE A 34 2.97 0.80 10.72
N THR A 35 3.72 0.09 11.58
CA THR A 35 3.29 -0.23 12.95
C THR A 35 3.04 1.02 13.76
N ALA A 36 3.95 2.01 13.70
CA ALA A 36 3.79 3.27 14.43
C ALA A 36 2.56 4.08 13.98
N VAL A 37 2.22 4.06 12.68
CA VAL A 37 0.97 4.66 12.19
C VAL A 37 -0.24 3.96 12.80
N GLY A 38 -0.26 2.62 12.76
CA GLY A 38 -1.39 1.85 13.29
C GLY A 38 -1.54 1.95 14.81
N GLU A 39 -0.44 1.99 15.56
CA GLU A 39 -0.44 2.20 17.00
C GLU A 39 -0.98 3.58 17.39
N ALA A 40 -0.60 4.62 16.64
CA ALA A 40 -1.10 5.98 16.87
C ALA A 40 -2.62 6.09 16.59
N VAL A 41 -3.14 5.32 15.61
CA VAL A 41 -4.59 5.22 15.40
C VAL A 41 -5.24 4.39 16.51
N ALA A 42 -4.65 3.25 16.88
CA ALA A 42 -5.19 2.35 17.90
C ALA A 42 -5.24 2.97 19.30
N SER A 43 -4.30 3.87 19.62
CA SER A 43 -4.26 4.64 20.88
C SER A 43 -5.22 5.85 20.87
N GLY A 44 -5.72 6.27 19.71
CA GLY A 44 -6.53 7.48 19.56
C GLY A 44 -5.72 8.78 19.42
N ASP A 45 -4.38 8.70 19.29
CA ASP A 45 -3.53 9.87 19.01
C ASP A 45 -3.75 10.42 17.59
N LEU A 46 -4.22 9.55 16.70
CA LEU A 46 -4.67 9.88 15.37
C LEU A 46 -6.10 9.39 15.14
N VAL A 47 -6.87 10.17 14.39
CA VAL A 47 -8.21 9.74 13.94
C VAL A 47 -8.08 8.72 12.80
N GLU A 48 -7.16 8.95 11.87
CA GLU A 48 -6.94 8.09 10.69
C GLU A 48 -5.46 8.02 10.34
N GLY A 49 -5.07 6.90 9.71
CA GLY A 49 -3.70 6.68 9.25
C GLY A 49 -3.68 6.04 7.86
N VAL A 50 -2.74 6.42 7.01
CA VAL A 50 -2.60 5.89 5.66
C VAL A 50 -1.34 5.05 5.55
N VAL A 51 -1.50 3.81 5.08
CA VAL A 51 -0.39 2.86 4.92
C VAL A 51 -0.54 2.06 3.61
N PRO A 52 0.55 1.66 2.95
CA PRO A 52 0.46 0.79 1.78
C PRO A 52 -0.04 -0.59 2.18
N ILE A 53 -0.96 -1.18 1.41
CA ILE A 53 -1.48 -2.53 1.66
C ILE A 53 -1.17 -3.52 0.53
N GLU A 54 -1.03 -3.02 -0.70
CA GLU A 54 -0.77 -3.85 -1.87
C GLU A 54 -0.15 -3.04 -3.01
N ASN A 55 0.80 -3.63 -3.71
CA ASN A 55 1.33 -3.10 -4.96
C ASN A 55 1.07 -4.12 -6.09
N SER A 56 0.71 -3.64 -7.29
CA SER A 56 0.33 -4.51 -8.40
C SER A 56 1.47 -5.40 -8.93
N LEU A 57 2.73 -5.06 -8.67
CA LEU A 57 3.90 -5.83 -9.08
C LEU A 57 4.47 -6.69 -7.95
N GLU A 58 4.53 -6.14 -6.73
CA GLU A 58 5.17 -6.77 -5.57
C GLU A 58 4.19 -7.59 -4.71
N GLY A 59 2.88 -7.38 -4.91
CA GLY A 59 1.85 -8.04 -4.11
C GLY A 59 1.58 -7.34 -2.78
N SER A 60 1.18 -8.11 -1.78
CA SER A 60 0.70 -7.59 -0.50
C SER A 60 1.81 -7.10 0.42
N VAL A 61 1.56 -5.98 1.10
CA VAL A 61 2.43 -5.44 2.15
C VAL A 61 2.20 -6.20 3.45
N THR A 62 3.06 -7.17 3.73
CA THR A 62 2.94 -8.11 4.85
C THR A 62 2.80 -7.41 6.20
N PHE A 63 3.56 -6.33 6.45
CA PHE A 63 3.50 -5.57 7.71
C PHE A 63 2.12 -4.96 7.97
N THR A 64 1.45 -4.42 6.95
CA THR A 64 0.09 -3.88 7.07
C THR A 64 -0.92 -4.97 7.38
N LEU A 65 -0.81 -6.12 6.73
CA LEU A 65 -1.69 -7.25 6.98
C LEU A 65 -1.49 -7.83 8.38
N ASP A 66 -0.23 -7.97 8.84
CA ASP A 66 0.09 -8.43 10.19
C ASP A 66 -0.48 -7.48 11.26
N LEU A 67 -0.32 -6.18 11.06
CA LEU A 67 -0.87 -5.14 11.92
C LEU A 67 -2.40 -5.27 12.01
N LEU A 68 -3.11 -5.32 10.88
CA LEU A 68 -4.56 -5.45 10.85
C LEU A 68 -5.07 -6.75 11.50
N ILE A 69 -4.34 -7.85 11.36
CA ILE A 69 -4.71 -9.14 11.99
C ILE A 69 -4.48 -9.09 13.50
N SER A 70 -3.40 -8.45 13.97
CA SER A 70 -3.03 -8.43 15.39
C SER A 70 -3.76 -7.38 16.22
N GLN A 71 -4.23 -6.29 15.60
CA GLN A 71 -4.87 -5.16 16.28
C GLN A 71 -6.41 -5.22 16.13
N PRO A 72 -7.15 -5.78 17.12
CA PRO A 72 -8.58 -6.05 16.98
C PRO A 72 -9.46 -4.81 16.78
N ASN A 73 -9.02 -3.65 17.23
CA ASN A 73 -9.78 -2.40 17.14
C ASN A 73 -9.39 -1.54 15.93
N LEU A 74 -8.50 -2.05 15.06
CA LEU A 74 -8.06 -1.32 13.88
C LEU A 74 -8.77 -1.86 12.64
N PHE A 75 -9.38 -0.96 11.87
CA PHE A 75 -10.13 -1.28 10.66
C PHE A 75 -9.63 -0.50 9.45
N ILE A 76 -9.86 -1.04 8.27
CA ILE A 76 -9.78 -0.30 7.02
C ILE A 76 -11.10 0.46 6.84
N LYS A 77 -11.03 1.79 6.84
CA LYS A 77 -12.17 2.69 6.62
C LYS A 77 -12.30 3.12 5.17
N GLY A 78 -11.22 3.06 4.42
CA GLY A 78 -11.17 3.45 3.02
C GLY A 78 -9.92 2.93 2.33
N GLU A 79 -9.89 3.08 1.02
CA GLU A 79 -8.72 2.78 0.21
C GLU A 79 -8.43 3.91 -0.78
N VAL A 80 -7.16 4.07 -1.14
CA VAL A 80 -6.69 4.99 -2.19
C VAL A 80 -5.76 4.22 -3.10
N VAL A 81 -5.89 4.39 -4.41
CA VAL A 81 -4.98 3.78 -5.39
C VAL A 81 -4.18 4.88 -6.06
N VAL A 82 -2.85 4.77 -5.99
CA VAL A 82 -1.91 5.74 -6.55
C VAL A 82 -1.11 5.06 -7.65
N PRO A 83 -1.08 5.63 -8.88
CA PRO A 83 -0.13 5.21 -9.91
C PRO A 83 1.32 5.45 -9.45
N ILE A 84 2.18 4.49 -9.71
CA ILE A 84 3.61 4.59 -9.37
C ILE A 84 4.36 5.10 -10.60
N VAL A 85 4.69 6.38 -10.57
CA VAL A 85 5.41 7.06 -11.65
C VAL A 85 6.75 7.54 -11.12
N HIS A 86 7.83 7.01 -11.70
CA HIS A 86 9.19 7.35 -11.30
C HIS A 86 9.75 8.49 -12.14
N TYR A 87 10.35 9.46 -11.45
CA TYR A 87 11.02 10.62 -12.02
C TYR A 87 12.53 10.47 -11.82
N LEU A 88 13.31 10.75 -12.86
CA LEU A 88 14.74 10.95 -12.73
C LEU A 88 14.99 12.41 -12.48
N MET A 89 15.62 12.74 -11.36
CA MET A 89 15.89 14.13 -10.96
C MET A 89 17.31 14.28 -10.42
N ALA A 90 17.84 15.48 -10.53
CA ALA A 90 19.18 15.78 -10.07
C ALA A 90 19.25 17.18 -9.44
N LYS A 91 20.40 17.49 -8.83
CA LYS A 91 20.71 18.83 -8.35
C LYS A 91 20.66 19.82 -9.52
N PRO A 92 20.11 21.04 -9.33
CA PRO A 92 20.04 22.04 -10.37
C PRO A 92 21.36 22.29 -11.08
N GLY A 93 21.32 22.32 -12.41
CA GLY A 93 22.48 22.50 -13.27
C GLY A 93 23.29 21.22 -13.55
N THR A 94 22.84 20.05 -13.09
CA THR A 94 23.48 18.77 -13.44
C THR A 94 23.23 18.42 -14.90
N VAL A 95 24.28 18.18 -15.66
CA VAL A 95 24.16 17.76 -17.06
C VAL A 95 23.84 16.27 -17.12
N ALA A 96 22.70 15.91 -17.72
CA ALA A 96 22.17 14.54 -17.74
C ALA A 96 23.18 13.50 -18.30
N SER A 97 23.93 13.86 -19.35
CA SER A 97 24.95 12.98 -19.95
C SER A 97 26.19 12.76 -19.09
N GLU A 98 26.40 13.56 -18.04
CA GLU A 98 27.53 13.47 -17.13
C GLU A 98 27.22 12.66 -15.86
N VAL A 99 25.96 12.24 -15.66
CA VAL A 99 25.54 11.46 -14.50
C VAL A 99 26.35 10.16 -14.42
N LYS A 100 27.01 9.95 -13.28
CA LYS A 100 27.86 8.80 -12.97
C LYS A 100 27.25 7.86 -11.95
N VAL A 101 26.32 8.37 -11.12
CA VAL A 101 25.68 7.58 -10.05
C VAL A 101 24.19 7.91 -10.01
N ILE A 102 23.36 6.88 -9.87
CA ILE A 102 21.91 7.01 -9.71
C ILE A 102 21.50 6.35 -8.40
N TYR A 103 20.89 7.14 -7.53
CA TYR A 103 20.43 6.73 -6.20
C TYR A 103 18.94 6.43 -6.23
N SER A 104 18.50 5.34 -5.61
CA SER A 104 17.11 5.13 -5.23
C SER A 104 16.95 3.96 -4.25
N HIS A 105 15.70 3.74 -3.78
CA HIS A 105 15.37 2.50 -3.12
C HIS A 105 15.57 1.32 -4.09
N PRO A 106 16.08 0.16 -3.64
CA PRO A 106 16.37 -1.00 -4.51
C PRO A 106 15.20 -1.41 -5.39
N GLN A 107 13.98 -1.34 -4.88
CA GLN A 107 12.76 -1.64 -5.63
C GLN A 107 12.56 -0.68 -6.81
N ALA A 108 12.75 0.62 -6.62
CA ALA A 108 12.60 1.61 -7.71
C ALA A 108 13.70 1.47 -8.77
N LEU A 109 14.94 1.15 -8.35
CA LEU A 109 16.03 0.82 -9.28
C LEU A 109 15.66 -0.39 -10.16
N ALA A 110 15.12 -1.46 -9.54
CA ALA A 110 14.69 -2.65 -10.25
C ALA A 110 13.54 -2.38 -11.22
N GLN A 111 12.59 -1.50 -10.85
CA GLN A 111 11.46 -1.11 -11.69
C GLN A 111 11.82 -0.19 -12.86
N CYS A 112 13.00 0.41 -12.84
CA CYS A 112 13.53 1.27 -13.92
C CYS A 112 14.74 0.66 -14.63
N ARG A 113 14.98 -0.64 -14.47
CA ARG A 113 16.21 -1.29 -14.93
C ARG A 113 16.45 -1.13 -16.43
N GLN A 114 15.46 -1.40 -17.27
CA GLN A 114 15.60 -1.32 -18.72
C GLN A 114 15.88 0.11 -19.19
N TYR A 115 15.19 1.08 -18.57
CA TYR A 115 15.44 2.50 -18.84
C TYR A 115 16.89 2.88 -18.48
N LEU A 116 17.38 2.46 -17.32
CA LEU A 116 18.75 2.76 -16.86
C LEU A 116 19.82 2.08 -17.73
N GLU A 117 19.66 0.81 -18.08
CA GLU A 117 20.57 0.08 -18.97
C GLU A 117 20.68 0.75 -20.34
N LYS A 118 19.58 1.30 -20.86
CA LYS A 118 19.54 1.96 -22.17
C LYS A 118 20.14 3.37 -22.15
N ASN A 119 19.79 4.18 -21.15
CA ASN A 119 20.09 5.62 -21.16
C ASN A 119 21.31 5.98 -20.29
N TYR A 120 21.64 5.15 -19.28
CA TYR A 120 22.74 5.38 -18.33
C TYR A 120 23.58 4.10 -18.11
N PRO A 121 24.07 3.45 -19.19
CA PRO A 121 24.77 2.15 -19.08
C PRO A 121 26.10 2.21 -18.33
N GLN A 122 26.64 3.41 -18.10
CA GLN A 122 27.90 3.63 -17.38
C GLN A 122 27.70 4.23 -15.98
N ALA A 123 26.45 4.46 -15.55
CA ALA A 123 26.18 5.00 -14.23
C ALA A 123 26.06 3.86 -13.20
N ASP A 124 26.73 4.03 -12.07
CA ASP A 124 26.57 3.15 -10.91
C ASP A 124 25.19 3.33 -10.28
N GLN A 125 24.58 2.23 -9.84
CA GLN A 125 23.31 2.25 -9.13
C GLN A 125 23.56 2.07 -7.64
N MET A 126 23.14 3.04 -6.83
CA MET A 126 23.37 3.04 -5.38
C MET A 126 22.04 2.99 -4.62
N ALA A 127 21.98 2.06 -3.67
CA ALA A 127 20.79 1.88 -2.83
C ALA A 127 20.69 2.97 -1.76
N SER A 128 19.49 3.57 -1.65
CA SER A 128 19.10 4.47 -0.57
C SER A 128 17.97 3.84 0.26
N LEU A 129 17.81 4.28 1.51
CA LEU A 129 16.77 3.74 2.41
C LEU A 129 15.35 4.07 1.95
N SER A 130 15.17 5.12 1.15
CA SER A 130 13.91 5.45 0.48
C SER A 130 14.17 6.21 -0.82
N THR A 131 13.17 6.27 -1.69
CA THR A 131 13.23 7.09 -2.91
C THR A 131 13.40 8.58 -2.61
N VAL A 132 12.89 9.07 -1.50
CA VAL A 132 13.03 10.48 -1.10
C VAL A 132 14.44 10.76 -0.55
N LEU A 133 14.98 9.88 0.29
CA LEU A 133 16.36 10.02 0.77
C LEU A 133 17.37 9.94 -0.36
N ALA A 134 17.07 9.24 -1.44
CA ALA A 134 17.92 9.20 -2.63
C ALA A 134 18.18 10.59 -3.23
N VAL A 135 17.26 11.53 -3.10
CA VAL A 135 17.46 12.92 -3.55
C VAL A 135 18.57 13.57 -2.73
N SER A 136 18.53 13.46 -1.41
CA SER A 136 19.58 13.98 -0.52
C SER A 136 20.93 13.27 -0.74
N ASP A 137 20.90 11.95 -0.96
CA ASP A 137 22.11 11.16 -1.23
C ASP A 137 22.76 11.60 -2.55
N SER A 138 21.94 11.87 -3.60
CA SER A 138 22.43 12.36 -4.88
C SER A 138 23.08 13.75 -4.76
N PHE A 139 22.55 14.61 -3.88
CA PHE A 139 23.09 15.95 -3.63
C PHE A 139 24.42 15.90 -2.87
N ALA A 140 24.59 14.91 -2.02
CA ALA A 140 25.82 14.68 -1.26
C ALA A 140 26.92 13.94 -2.07
N SER A 141 26.59 13.46 -3.27
CA SER A 141 27.52 12.73 -4.14
C SER A 141 28.71 13.61 -4.55
N PRO A 142 29.94 13.07 -4.50
CA PRO A 142 31.15 13.79 -4.94
C PRO A 142 31.29 13.86 -6.46
N VAL A 143 30.42 13.16 -7.20
CA VAL A 143 30.38 13.13 -8.66
C VAL A 143 28.97 13.49 -9.16
N PRO A 144 28.79 13.89 -10.44
CA PRO A 144 27.47 14.15 -11.00
C PRO A 144 26.55 12.96 -10.76
N ALA A 145 25.41 13.20 -10.07
CA ALA A 145 24.51 12.16 -9.65
C ALA A 145 23.05 12.56 -9.86
N ALA A 146 22.20 11.53 -10.00
CA ALA A 146 20.75 11.68 -10.08
C ALA A 146 20.05 10.77 -9.05
N ALA A 147 18.77 11.02 -8.83
CA ALA A 147 17.91 10.19 -7.99
C ALA A 147 16.65 9.78 -8.73
N ILE A 148 16.16 8.57 -8.45
CA ILE A 148 14.82 8.16 -8.85
C ILE A 148 13.89 8.34 -7.66
N ALA A 149 12.87 9.18 -7.82
CA ALA A 149 11.93 9.49 -6.75
C ALA A 149 10.52 9.80 -7.30
N PRO A 150 9.47 9.85 -6.42
CA PRO A 150 8.13 10.28 -6.81
C PRO A 150 8.12 11.76 -7.22
N ARG A 151 7.09 12.16 -7.97
CA ARG A 151 6.82 13.57 -8.31
C ARG A 151 6.83 14.46 -7.06
N ARG A 152 6.21 14.02 -5.98
CA ARG A 152 6.11 14.77 -4.72
C ARG A 152 7.48 15.18 -4.17
N ALA A 153 8.50 14.37 -4.36
CA ALA A 153 9.87 14.71 -3.97
C ALA A 153 10.40 15.94 -4.73
N SER A 154 10.04 16.12 -6.01
CA SER A 154 10.44 17.32 -6.79
C SER A 154 9.70 18.60 -6.36
N GLU A 155 8.53 18.47 -5.77
CA GLU A 155 7.77 19.62 -5.24
C GLU A 155 8.33 20.13 -3.90
N LEU A 156 9.03 19.26 -3.16
CA LEU A 156 9.59 19.57 -1.84
C LEU A 156 11.07 19.93 -1.86
N ASN A 157 11.75 19.72 -2.98
CA ASN A 157 13.19 19.96 -3.12
C ASN A 157 13.47 20.79 -4.37
N GLU A 158 14.51 21.61 -4.32
CA GLU A 158 15.01 22.29 -5.51
C GLU A 158 15.79 21.29 -6.38
N VAL A 159 15.13 20.71 -7.38
CA VAL A 159 15.70 19.71 -8.30
C VAL A 159 15.39 20.08 -9.76
N ASP A 160 16.28 19.67 -10.67
CA ASP A 160 15.96 19.57 -12.08
C ASP A 160 15.41 18.17 -12.37
N VAL A 161 14.21 18.11 -12.95
CA VAL A 161 13.63 16.86 -13.45
C VAL A 161 14.24 16.58 -14.82
N ILE A 162 15.02 15.49 -14.89
CA ILE A 162 15.71 15.06 -16.13
C ILE A 162 14.75 14.31 -17.04
N ASP A 163 13.96 13.39 -16.46
CA ASP A 163 13.00 12.57 -17.21
C ASP A 163 11.87 12.10 -16.30
N ILE A 164 10.74 11.76 -16.90
CA ILE A 164 9.52 11.32 -16.21
C ILE A 164 9.03 10.00 -16.77
N SER A 165 8.29 9.25 -15.96
CA SER A 165 7.71 7.96 -16.35
C SER A 165 8.78 6.94 -16.82
N ILE A 166 9.87 6.85 -16.06
CA ILE A 166 11.03 6.02 -16.41
C ILE A 166 10.90 4.56 -15.98
N GLN A 167 9.79 4.18 -15.33
CA GLN A 167 9.50 2.81 -14.93
C GLN A 167 9.26 1.90 -16.15
N ASP A 168 9.72 0.65 -16.06
CA ASP A 168 9.61 -0.35 -17.14
C ASP A 168 8.16 -0.83 -17.34
N VAL A 169 7.30 -0.71 -16.30
CA VAL A 169 5.89 -1.13 -16.33
C VAL A 169 4.99 0.06 -16.01
N GLU A 170 4.21 0.52 -16.97
CA GLU A 170 3.32 1.69 -16.84
C GLU A 170 2.10 1.43 -15.93
N SER A 171 1.63 0.19 -15.86
CA SER A 171 0.43 -0.17 -15.09
C SER A 171 0.69 -0.39 -13.60
N ASN A 172 1.87 0.02 -13.08
CA ASN A 172 2.20 -0.12 -11.68
C ASN A 172 1.36 0.81 -10.81
N VAL A 173 0.60 0.24 -9.88
CA VAL A 173 -0.20 0.98 -8.90
C VAL A 173 0.04 0.44 -7.51
N THR A 174 -0.07 1.31 -6.51
CA THR A 174 -0.09 0.92 -5.10
C THR A 174 -1.43 1.27 -4.49
N ARG A 175 -2.05 0.30 -3.83
CA ARG A 175 -3.24 0.46 -3.01
C ARG A 175 -2.82 0.78 -1.58
N PHE A 176 -3.35 1.85 -1.03
CA PHE A 176 -3.17 2.29 0.35
C PHE A 176 -4.46 2.07 1.12
N ALA A 177 -4.34 1.63 2.36
CA ALA A 177 -5.45 1.51 3.30
C ALA A 177 -5.50 2.74 4.20
N VAL A 178 -6.69 3.28 4.40
CA VAL A 178 -6.98 4.28 5.43
C VAL A 178 -7.42 3.54 6.68
N LEU A 179 -6.60 3.59 7.71
CA LEU A 179 -6.82 2.92 9.00
C LEU A 179 -7.62 3.83 9.94
N SER A 180 -8.56 3.25 10.70
CA SER A 180 -9.35 3.94 11.71
C SER A 180 -9.84 2.97 12.78
N LEU A 181 -10.41 3.47 13.89
CA LEU A 181 -11.04 2.64 14.95
C LEU A 181 -12.43 2.12 14.56
N ALA A 182 -12.98 2.57 13.44
CA ALA A 182 -14.22 2.06 12.87
C ALA A 182 -14.11 2.04 11.35
N ASP A 183 -14.79 1.10 10.71
CA ASP A 183 -14.91 1.09 9.27
C ASP A 183 -15.98 2.09 8.76
N HIS A 184 -16.18 2.15 7.46
CA HIS A 184 -17.14 3.07 6.85
C HIS A 184 -18.57 2.53 6.99
N ALA A 185 -19.57 3.42 7.03
CA ALA A 185 -20.97 3.03 6.89
C ALA A 185 -21.28 2.55 5.47
N PRO A 186 -22.30 1.70 5.25
CA PRO A 186 -22.67 1.21 3.92
C PRO A 186 -22.89 2.33 2.90
N THR A 187 -22.36 2.16 1.68
CA THR A 187 -22.54 3.11 0.56
C THR A 187 -23.22 2.49 -0.66
N GLY A 188 -23.39 1.17 -0.66
CA GLY A 188 -23.90 0.41 -1.81
C GLY A 188 -22.84 0.04 -2.85
N HIS A 189 -21.60 0.54 -2.72
CA HIS A 189 -20.48 0.23 -3.59
C HIS A 189 -19.22 -0.10 -2.77
N ASP A 190 -19.40 -1.02 -1.82
CA ASP A 190 -18.42 -1.30 -0.80
C ASP A 190 -17.58 -2.55 -1.13
N LYS A 191 -16.45 -2.63 -0.46
CA LYS A 191 -15.56 -3.77 -0.38
C LYS A 191 -15.43 -4.18 1.09
N THR A 192 -15.48 -5.47 1.36
CA THR A 192 -15.15 -6.03 2.67
C THR A 192 -13.85 -6.82 2.58
N SER A 193 -12.87 -6.42 3.37
CA SER A 193 -11.62 -7.17 3.55
C SER A 193 -11.68 -8.00 4.82
N MET A 194 -11.22 -9.25 4.75
CA MET A 194 -11.25 -10.19 5.87
C MET A 194 -10.03 -11.11 5.89
N ALA A 195 -9.75 -11.65 7.07
CA ALA A 195 -8.78 -12.70 7.30
C ALA A 195 -9.44 -13.86 8.04
N PHE A 196 -9.13 -15.11 7.67
CA PHE A 196 -9.66 -16.28 8.36
C PHE A 196 -8.68 -17.47 8.36
N THR A 197 -8.84 -18.35 9.32
CA THR A 197 -8.16 -19.65 9.40
C THR A 197 -9.20 -20.74 9.67
N PHE A 198 -8.96 -21.94 9.16
CA PHE A 198 -9.83 -23.09 9.46
C PHE A 198 -9.45 -23.73 10.82
N GLU A 199 -10.43 -24.24 11.53
CA GLU A 199 -10.21 -25.02 12.74
C GLU A 199 -9.50 -26.34 12.39
N VAL A 200 -9.98 -27.01 11.33
CA VAL A 200 -9.35 -28.18 10.75
C VAL A 200 -9.24 -27.97 9.24
N ASP A 201 -8.01 -27.90 8.74
CA ASP A 201 -7.78 -27.79 7.29
C ASP A 201 -7.82 -29.18 6.66
N THR A 202 -8.83 -29.41 5.85
CA THR A 202 -9.06 -30.66 5.12
C THR A 202 -9.22 -30.38 3.62
N PRO A 203 -9.04 -31.38 2.77
CA PRO A 203 -9.31 -31.24 1.34
C PRO A 203 -10.68 -30.63 1.07
N GLY A 204 -10.70 -29.51 0.32
CA GLY A 204 -11.91 -28.78 -0.01
C GLY A 204 -12.37 -27.74 1.02
N SER A 205 -11.64 -27.48 2.12
CA SER A 205 -12.01 -26.46 3.12
C SER A 205 -12.14 -25.07 2.45
N LEU A 206 -11.14 -24.64 1.70
CA LEU A 206 -11.19 -23.38 0.98
C LEU A 206 -12.33 -23.32 -0.05
N TYR A 207 -12.56 -24.42 -0.79
CA TYR A 207 -13.68 -24.50 -1.75
C TYR A 207 -15.02 -24.29 -1.05
N ARG A 208 -15.25 -24.95 0.11
CA ARG A 208 -16.50 -24.79 0.88
C ARG A 208 -16.68 -23.33 1.36
N ALA A 209 -15.59 -22.69 1.81
CA ALA A 209 -15.60 -21.27 2.19
C ALA A 209 -15.98 -20.38 1.00
N LEU A 210 -15.31 -20.54 -0.15
CA LEU A 210 -15.58 -19.73 -1.35
C LEU A 210 -16.99 -19.94 -1.91
N ARG A 211 -17.53 -21.15 -1.76
CA ARG A 211 -18.91 -21.46 -2.19
C ARG A 211 -19.94 -20.57 -1.48
N GLU A 212 -19.72 -20.20 -0.21
CA GLU A 212 -20.64 -19.35 0.55
C GLU A 212 -20.77 -17.95 -0.07
N PHE A 213 -19.73 -17.46 -0.73
CA PHE A 213 -19.75 -16.19 -1.48
C PHE A 213 -20.33 -16.39 -2.89
N GLY A 214 -19.87 -17.39 -3.61
CA GLY A 214 -20.33 -17.66 -4.98
C GLY A 214 -21.84 -17.96 -5.08
N THR A 215 -22.41 -18.71 -4.13
CA THR A 215 -23.87 -19.02 -4.11
C THR A 215 -24.72 -17.82 -3.76
N ARG A 216 -24.14 -16.74 -3.24
CA ARG A 216 -24.81 -15.46 -2.91
C ARG A 216 -24.50 -14.36 -3.91
N ASP A 217 -23.87 -14.70 -5.04
CA ASP A 217 -23.48 -13.75 -6.10
C ASP A 217 -22.55 -12.64 -5.60
N ILE A 218 -21.70 -12.95 -4.62
CA ILE A 218 -20.67 -12.02 -4.09
C ILE A 218 -19.39 -12.21 -4.86
N ASN A 219 -18.95 -11.17 -5.58
CA ASN A 219 -17.68 -11.19 -6.31
C ASN A 219 -16.48 -11.10 -5.37
N LEU A 220 -15.42 -11.86 -5.69
CA LEU A 220 -14.14 -11.79 -5.01
C LEU A 220 -13.17 -10.94 -5.84
N TYR A 221 -12.54 -9.95 -5.20
CA TYR A 221 -11.51 -9.12 -5.82
C TYR A 221 -10.11 -9.65 -5.56
N LYS A 222 -9.92 -10.31 -4.40
CA LYS A 222 -8.64 -10.85 -3.98
C LYS A 222 -8.82 -12.09 -3.13
N ILE A 223 -7.92 -13.05 -3.29
CA ILE A 223 -7.69 -14.13 -2.34
C ILE A 223 -6.19 -14.43 -2.27
N GLU A 224 -5.67 -14.53 -1.08
CA GLU A 224 -4.28 -14.83 -0.80
C GLU A 224 -4.20 -15.76 0.40
N SER A 225 -3.28 -16.72 0.39
CA SER A 225 -2.96 -17.53 1.54
C SER A 225 -1.53 -17.25 2.00
N ARG A 226 -1.31 -17.20 3.32
CA ARG A 226 0.02 -17.03 3.89
C ARG A 226 0.18 -17.88 5.15
N PRO A 227 1.40 -18.32 5.48
CA PRO A 227 1.65 -19.06 6.71
C PRO A 227 1.28 -18.24 7.96
N THR A 228 0.74 -18.89 9.00
CA THR A 228 0.41 -18.26 10.29
C THR A 228 1.65 -17.82 11.08
N LYS A 229 2.84 -18.29 10.71
CA LYS A 229 4.12 -18.12 11.43
C LYS A 229 4.15 -18.81 12.81
N GLN A 230 3.09 -19.52 13.19
CA GLN A 230 3.01 -20.28 14.44
C GLN A 230 3.35 -21.76 14.22
N TYR A 231 2.75 -22.38 13.21
CA TYR A 231 2.98 -23.78 12.88
C TYR A 231 3.08 -23.97 11.37
N LEU A 232 3.98 -24.87 10.94
CA LEU A 232 4.06 -25.29 9.54
C LEU A 232 2.75 -26.01 9.13
N GLY A 233 2.21 -25.60 7.96
CA GLY A 233 0.97 -26.19 7.43
C GLY A 233 -0.30 -25.46 7.87
N GLN A 234 -0.23 -24.44 8.72
CA GLN A 234 -1.36 -23.57 9.02
C GLN A 234 -1.29 -22.28 8.24
N TYR A 235 -2.41 -21.90 7.62
CA TYR A 235 -2.52 -20.74 6.74
C TYR A 235 -3.59 -19.77 7.21
N ILE A 236 -3.31 -18.48 7.05
CA ILE A 236 -4.28 -17.41 7.10
C ILE A 236 -4.68 -17.11 5.66
N PHE A 237 -5.97 -17.13 5.40
CA PHE A 237 -6.55 -16.70 4.13
C PHE A 237 -6.98 -15.24 4.26
N LEU A 238 -6.57 -14.42 3.30
CA LEU A 238 -6.93 -13.01 3.18
C LEU A 238 -7.83 -12.88 1.96
N MET A 239 -8.95 -12.20 2.10
CA MET A 239 -9.94 -12.10 1.05
C MET A 239 -10.58 -10.70 1.01
N ASP A 240 -10.72 -10.15 -0.19
CA ASP A 240 -11.49 -8.93 -0.46
C ASP A 240 -12.71 -9.30 -1.31
N CYS A 241 -13.90 -8.92 -0.85
CA CYS A 241 -15.17 -9.23 -1.49
C CYS A 241 -16.01 -7.97 -1.74
N ALA A 242 -16.89 -8.04 -2.72
CA ALA A 242 -17.90 -7.01 -2.96
C ALA A 242 -18.96 -6.99 -1.85
N GLY A 243 -19.40 -5.79 -1.45
CA GLY A 243 -20.48 -5.57 -0.49
C GLY A 243 -20.00 -5.21 0.90
N HIS A 244 -20.93 -4.74 1.72
CA HIS A 244 -20.68 -4.28 3.09
C HIS A 244 -21.09 -5.34 4.11
N ARG A 245 -20.32 -5.52 5.19
CA ARG A 245 -20.54 -6.57 6.22
C ARG A 245 -21.89 -6.48 6.94
N GLU A 246 -22.51 -5.29 6.98
CA GLU A 246 -23.81 -5.08 7.62
C GLU A 246 -24.98 -5.37 6.71
N GLU A 247 -24.76 -5.49 5.41
CA GLU A 247 -25.80 -5.73 4.40
C GLU A 247 -25.83 -7.21 3.99
N SER A 248 -27.03 -7.75 3.74
CA SER A 248 -27.20 -9.01 3.01
C SER A 248 -26.88 -8.75 1.52
N PRO A 249 -26.18 -9.69 0.82
CA PRO A 249 -25.86 -11.06 1.22
C PRO A 249 -24.51 -11.25 1.96
N MET A 250 -23.69 -10.20 2.13
CA MET A 250 -22.37 -10.30 2.75
C MET A 250 -22.47 -10.75 4.22
N LYS A 251 -23.39 -10.18 4.99
CA LYS A 251 -23.63 -10.57 6.38
C LYS A 251 -23.90 -12.07 6.54
N ASP A 252 -24.72 -12.63 5.63
CA ASP A 252 -25.09 -14.05 5.64
C ASP A 252 -23.91 -14.94 5.24
N ALA A 253 -23.07 -14.48 4.28
CA ALA A 253 -21.85 -15.19 3.90
C ALA A 253 -20.83 -15.23 5.04
N LEU A 254 -20.62 -14.11 5.76
CA LEU A 254 -19.73 -14.04 6.93
C LEU A 254 -20.22 -14.96 8.06
N ALA A 255 -21.52 -15.00 8.33
CA ALA A 255 -22.11 -15.90 9.32
C ALA A 255 -21.88 -17.37 8.96
N ALA A 256 -22.03 -17.74 7.68
CA ALA A 256 -21.74 -19.09 7.21
C ALA A 256 -20.24 -19.43 7.28
N LEU A 257 -19.37 -18.50 6.91
CA LEU A 257 -17.90 -18.68 6.98
C LEU A 257 -17.42 -18.83 8.42
N SER A 258 -18.04 -18.20 9.40
CA SER A 258 -17.65 -18.27 10.80
C SER A 258 -17.74 -19.69 11.39
N GLN A 259 -18.58 -20.57 10.84
CA GLN A 259 -18.81 -21.92 11.36
C GLN A 259 -17.57 -22.85 11.22
N PRO A 260 -16.90 -22.92 10.06
CA PRO A 260 -15.74 -23.80 9.87
C PRO A 260 -14.40 -23.16 10.24
N THR A 261 -14.39 -21.91 10.71
CA THR A 261 -13.17 -21.15 10.97
C THR A 261 -12.85 -21.06 12.46
N SER A 262 -11.57 -21.23 12.82
CA SER A 262 -11.07 -20.97 14.18
C SER A 262 -10.85 -19.48 14.43
N MET A 263 -10.64 -18.72 13.36
CA MET A 263 -10.57 -17.26 13.36
C MET A 263 -11.26 -16.73 12.11
N LEU A 264 -12.17 -15.79 12.29
CA LEU A 264 -12.69 -14.94 11.22
C LEU A 264 -12.61 -13.49 11.72
N ARG A 265 -11.83 -12.68 11.00
CA ARG A 265 -11.66 -11.27 11.29
C ARG A 265 -12.03 -10.43 10.08
N VAL A 266 -13.05 -9.60 10.21
CA VAL A 266 -13.33 -8.53 9.24
C VAL A 266 -12.34 -7.40 9.51
N LEU A 267 -11.50 -7.11 8.52
CA LEU A 267 -10.49 -6.05 8.58
C LEU A 267 -11.08 -4.67 8.27
N GLY A 268 -12.26 -4.63 7.67
CA GLY A 268 -13.04 -3.44 7.39
C GLY A 268 -13.99 -3.63 6.22
N SER A 269 -15.06 -2.82 6.22
CA SER A 269 -15.95 -2.62 5.09
C SER A 269 -15.91 -1.14 4.72
N TYR A 270 -15.65 -0.83 3.46
CA TYR A 270 -15.33 0.52 3.04
C TYR A 270 -15.68 0.75 1.57
N PRO A 271 -15.89 2.03 1.16
CA PRO A 271 -16.14 2.37 -0.23
C PRO A 271 -15.00 1.90 -1.12
N ARG A 272 -15.35 1.22 -2.20
CA ARG A 272 -14.38 0.82 -3.20
C ARG A 272 -13.83 2.05 -3.90
N TRP A 273 -12.51 2.12 -4.06
CA TRP A 273 -11.85 3.20 -4.78
C TRP A 273 -12.23 3.19 -6.26
N TYR A 274 -12.60 4.36 -6.75
CA TYR A 274 -12.72 4.66 -8.17
C TYR A 274 -11.88 5.89 -8.48
N PRO A 275 -11.09 5.91 -9.56
CA PRO A 275 -10.42 7.14 -9.98
C PRO A 275 -11.44 8.27 -10.09
N LYS A 276 -11.17 9.39 -9.45
CA LYS A 276 -11.97 10.60 -9.67
C LYS A 276 -11.73 11.02 -11.13
N SER A 277 -12.79 11.04 -11.94
CA SER A 277 -12.78 11.50 -13.34
C SER A 277 -12.41 12.97 -13.45
#